data_8f08e476ebb41970bba51cfd5f361e85
#
_entry.id   8f08e476ebb41970bba51cfd5f361e85
#
_cell.length_a   1.000
_cell.length_b   1.000
_cell.length_c   1.000
_cell.angle_alpha   90.00
_cell.angle_beta   90.00
_cell.angle_gamma   90.00
#
_symmetry.space_group_name_H-M   'P 1'
#
loop_
_entity.id
_entity.type
_entity.pdbx_description
1 polymer ?
#
loop_
_entity_poly.entity_id
_entity_poly.type
_entity_poly.pdbx_seq_one_letter_code
_entity_poly.pdbx_strand_id
1 'polypeptide(L)'
;FVEAFAASGNDMYPHHLNSYFISSVRMFNDKKIELDKLLEDYDQITGALDYNIIKYGNEIALLDTMKVKGECDAKCEKNLGNYAKYLDNYAKVQSNIEKMLAPVLSCDKLTMLYTDERFNENKTNGKWLKTALRMLEKERVDEDGNSTDCSESNPMYNKLAEALYQLEPSAQAARSIGIDALRKKEYSKSIKYFEESVKLEEDPRVKAKDLLKIAYAKQKLGNLSDAKTYALKAAAANKTWGDPYIVLATIYADAAGTCGDDAIQKNAVYWAAIDKLNYAKSIDAEVTNKANKLIAAYKGAIPQKSTGFAIGYKEGDKYRIGCWINETVVIIFY
;
A
#
# COMPACT_ATOMS: atom_id res chain seq x y z
N PHE A 1 0.02 -30.41 -13.72
CA PHE A 1 0.38 -29.17 -13.01
C PHE A 1 -0.10 -29.16 -11.55
N VAL A 2 -1.35 -29.53 -11.26
CA VAL A 2 -1.90 -29.56 -9.89
C VAL A 2 -1.06 -30.45 -8.96
N GLU A 3 -0.71 -31.66 -9.40
CA GLU A 3 0.15 -32.58 -8.65
C GLU A 3 1.58 -32.03 -8.47
N ALA A 4 2.14 -31.41 -9.51
CA ALA A 4 3.46 -30.78 -9.45
C ALA A 4 3.46 -29.59 -8.49
N PHE A 5 2.39 -28.81 -8.47
CA PHE A 5 2.25 -27.70 -7.54
C PHE A 5 2.10 -28.19 -6.10
N ALA A 6 1.31 -29.24 -5.88
CA ALA A 6 1.16 -29.85 -4.56
C ALA A 6 2.49 -30.41 -4.01
N ALA A 7 3.36 -30.91 -4.90
CA ALA A 7 4.66 -31.46 -4.53
C ALA A 7 5.75 -30.39 -4.31
N SER A 8 5.74 -29.31 -5.11
CA SER A 8 6.79 -28.27 -5.11
C SER A 8 6.42 -27.04 -4.29
N GLY A 9 5.15 -26.86 -3.94
CA GLY A 9 4.67 -25.68 -3.22
C GLY A 9 5.04 -24.38 -3.94
N ASN A 10 5.56 -23.44 -3.19
CA ASN A 10 5.96 -22.12 -3.72
C ASN A 10 7.28 -22.13 -4.52
N ASP A 11 8.06 -23.22 -4.50
CA ASP A 11 9.39 -23.31 -5.15
C ASP A 11 9.34 -23.70 -6.64
N MET A 12 8.22 -23.44 -7.31
CA MET A 12 8.10 -23.69 -8.76
C MET A 12 8.82 -22.63 -9.60
N TYR A 13 9.48 -23.08 -10.67
CA TYR A 13 10.11 -22.19 -11.64
C TYR A 13 9.09 -21.29 -12.37
N PRO A 14 9.46 -20.05 -12.75
CA PRO A 14 8.53 -19.09 -13.37
C PRO A 14 7.83 -19.63 -14.60
N HIS A 15 8.54 -20.35 -15.47
CA HIS A 15 7.96 -20.89 -16.71
C HIS A 15 6.91 -21.97 -16.46
N HIS A 16 7.02 -22.76 -15.38
CA HIS A 16 5.99 -23.73 -15.01
C HIS A 16 4.71 -23.03 -14.53
N LEU A 17 4.85 -21.98 -13.71
CA LEU A 17 3.72 -21.17 -13.25
C LEU A 17 2.99 -20.53 -14.44
N ASN A 18 3.74 -19.94 -15.38
CA ASN A 18 3.19 -19.38 -16.60
C ASN A 18 2.43 -20.42 -17.44
N SER A 19 3.04 -21.60 -17.66
CA SER A 19 2.43 -22.68 -18.45
C SER A 19 1.19 -23.25 -17.79
N TYR A 20 1.18 -23.33 -16.45
CA TYR A 20 0.01 -23.74 -15.70
C TYR A 20 -1.13 -22.75 -15.94
N PHE A 21 -0.90 -21.44 -15.77
CA PHE A 21 -1.94 -20.46 -15.95
C PHE A 21 -2.47 -20.40 -17.39
N ILE A 22 -1.61 -20.48 -18.39
CA ILE A 22 -2.02 -20.56 -19.81
C ILE A 22 -2.96 -21.75 -20.03
N SER A 23 -2.67 -22.90 -19.39
CA SER A 23 -3.52 -24.09 -19.50
C SER A 23 -4.88 -23.88 -18.84
N SER A 24 -4.93 -23.23 -17.66
CA SER A 24 -6.17 -22.89 -16.97
C SER A 24 -7.03 -21.91 -17.79
N VAL A 25 -6.41 -20.87 -18.37
CA VAL A 25 -7.12 -19.93 -19.27
C VAL A 25 -7.69 -20.64 -20.50
N ARG A 26 -6.92 -21.58 -21.10
CA ARG A 26 -7.42 -22.37 -22.23
C ARG A 26 -8.60 -23.25 -21.83
N MET A 27 -8.50 -23.95 -20.69
CA MET A 27 -9.60 -24.77 -20.18
C MET A 27 -10.84 -23.95 -19.89
N PHE A 28 -10.71 -22.75 -19.39
CA PHE A 28 -11.81 -21.82 -19.16
C PHE A 28 -12.45 -21.37 -20.49
N ASN A 29 -11.64 -20.98 -21.48
CA ASN A 29 -12.14 -20.59 -22.80
C ASN A 29 -12.84 -21.76 -23.53
N ASP A 30 -12.37 -23.00 -23.34
CA ASP A 30 -12.97 -24.22 -23.82
C ASP A 30 -14.21 -24.66 -23.01
N LYS A 31 -14.61 -23.89 -21.98
CA LYS A 31 -15.73 -24.17 -21.06
C LYS A 31 -15.57 -25.52 -20.31
N LYS A 32 -14.33 -25.92 -20.03
CA LYS A 32 -13.99 -27.14 -19.26
C LYS A 32 -13.84 -26.87 -17.77
N ILE A 33 -13.65 -25.61 -17.39
CA ILE A 33 -13.65 -25.15 -16.01
C ILE A 33 -14.47 -23.86 -15.90
N GLU A 34 -15.07 -23.66 -14.75
CA GLU A 34 -15.78 -22.44 -14.41
C GLU A 34 -14.83 -21.31 -13.99
N LEU A 35 -15.33 -20.06 -13.97
CA LEU A 35 -14.54 -18.88 -13.60
C LEU A 35 -13.94 -19.00 -12.20
N ASP A 36 -14.65 -19.56 -11.24
CA ASP A 36 -14.11 -19.76 -9.87
C ASP A 36 -12.85 -20.59 -9.87
N LYS A 37 -12.83 -21.67 -10.67
CA LYS A 37 -11.66 -22.52 -10.76
C LYS A 37 -10.46 -21.79 -11.40
N LEU A 38 -10.71 -20.97 -12.42
CA LEU A 38 -9.68 -20.13 -13.01
C LEU A 38 -9.13 -19.12 -11.99
N LEU A 39 -10.00 -18.51 -11.18
CA LEU A 39 -9.59 -17.57 -10.13
C LEU A 39 -8.84 -18.25 -8.98
N GLU A 40 -9.21 -19.48 -8.60
CA GLU A 40 -8.45 -20.27 -7.66
C GLU A 40 -7.04 -20.57 -8.17
N ASP A 41 -6.91 -20.99 -9.43
CA ASP A 41 -5.63 -21.25 -10.05
C ASP A 41 -4.78 -19.97 -10.12
N TYR A 42 -5.39 -18.85 -10.46
CA TYR A 42 -4.74 -17.53 -10.44
C TYR A 42 -4.22 -17.18 -9.03
N ASP A 43 -5.04 -17.33 -8.01
CA ASP A 43 -4.68 -17.02 -6.63
C ASP A 43 -3.51 -17.89 -6.14
N GLN A 44 -3.55 -19.17 -6.46
CA GLN A 44 -2.50 -20.12 -6.11
C GLN A 44 -1.17 -19.77 -6.78
N ILE A 45 -1.23 -19.44 -8.08
CA ILE A 45 -0.03 -19.13 -8.87
C ILE A 45 0.56 -17.79 -8.46
N THR A 46 -0.27 -16.77 -8.28
CA THR A 46 0.22 -15.45 -7.83
C THR A 46 0.79 -15.48 -6.44
N GLY A 47 0.24 -16.30 -5.52
CA GLY A 47 0.83 -16.54 -4.22
C GLY A 47 2.24 -17.12 -4.30
N ALA A 48 2.50 -18.06 -5.23
CA ALA A 48 3.84 -18.59 -5.45
C ALA A 48 4.77 -17.58 -6.12
N LEU A 49 4.27 -16.75 -7.03
CA LEU A 49 5.04 -15.66 -7.65
C LEU A 49 5.47 -14.63 -6.60
N ASP A 50 4.54 -14.15 -5.79
CA ASP A 50 4.79 -13.18 -4.73
C ASP A 50 5.80 -13.70 -3.71
N TYR A 51 5.65 -14.96 -3.28
CA TYR A 51 6.62 -15.60 -2.39
C TYR A 51 8.04 -15.55 -2.96
N ASN A 52 8.23 -15.92 -4.23
CA ASN A 52 9.55 -15.93 -4.85
C ASN A 52 10.09 -14.52 -5.12
N ILE A 53 9.24 -13.57 -5.49
CA ILE A 53 9.63 -12.17 -5.67
C ILE A 53 10.15 -11.59 -4.35
N ILE A 54 9.45 -11.84 -3.25
CA ILE A 54 9.88 -11.42 -1.90
C ILE A 54 11.17 -12.13 -1.50
N LYS A 55 11.25 -13.45 -1.66
CA LYS A 55 12.43 -14.26 -1.35
C LYS A 55 13.67 -13.72 -2.04
N TYR A 56 13.66 -13.59 -3.36
CA TYR A 56 14.82 -13.12 -4.11
C TYR A 56 15.09 -11.63 -3.90
N GLY A 57 14.08 -10.81 -3.67
CA GLY A 57 14.24 -9.42 -3.28
C GLY A 57 15.01 -9.26 -1.96
N ASN A 58 14.68 -10.06 -0.96
CA ASN A 58 15.36 -10.08 0.34
C ASN A 58 16.82 -10.59 0.22
N GLU A 59 17.03 -11.65 -0.57
CA GLU A 59 18.38 -12.18 -0.83
C GLU A 59 19.28 -11.14 -1.52
N ILE A 60 18.75 -10.42 -2.53
CA ILE A 60 19.47 -9.34 -3.20
C ILE A 60 19.82 -8.24 -2.20
N ALA A 61 18.88 -7.78 -1.38
CA ALA A 61 19.12 -6.73 -0.40
C ALA A 61 20.21 -7.11 0.62
N LEU A 62 20.24 -8.39 1.04
CA LEU A 62 21.28 -8.92 1.91
C LEU A 62 22.66 -8.86 1.24
N LEU A 63 22.77 -9.38 0.01
CA LEU A 63 24.03 -9.43 -0.74
C LEU A 63 24.53 -8.02 -1.11
N ASP A 64 23.64 -7.09 -1.44
CA ASP A 64 23.99 -5.68 -1.67
C ASP A 64 24.55 -5.05 -0.39
N THR A 65 24.00 -5.37 0.77
CA THR A 65 24.55 -4.90 2.06
C THR A 65 25.96 -5.45 2.29
N MET A 66 26.23 -6.71 1.97
CA MET A 66 27.59 -7.30 2.04
C MET A 66 28.55 -6.61 1.06
N LYS A 67 28.07 -6.31 -0.15
CA LYS A 67 28.87 -5.59 -1.17
C LYS A 67 29.27 -4.19 -0.70
N VAL A 68 28.35 -3.45 -0.12
CA VAL A 68 28.62 -2.10 0.45
C VAL A 68 29.65 -2.16 1.56
N LYS A 69 29.67 -3.24 2.37
CA LYS A 69 30.65 -3.47 3.44
C LYS A 69 32.01 -3.99 2.94
N GLY A 70 32.15 -4.32 1.66
CA GLY A 70 33.35 -4.94 1.11
C GLY A 70 33.52 -6.43 1.48
N GLU A 71 32.45 -7.08 1.92
CA GLU A 71 32.41 -8.50 2.34
C GLU A 71 31.92 -9.43 1.21
N CYS A 72 31.63 -8.91 0.01
CA CYS A 72 31.09 -9.66 -1.12
C CYS A 72 32.21 -10.26 -1.96
N ASP A 73 32.34 -11.60 -1.92
CA ASP A 73 33.28 -12.38 -2.76
C ASP A 73 32.67 -12.68 -4.15
N ALA A 74 33.45 -13.36 -5.00
CA ALA A 74 33.02 -13.76 -6.35
C ALA A 74 31.76 -14.64 -6.37
N LYS A 75 31.52 -15.43 -5.32
CA LYS A 75 30.28 -16.23 -5.16
C LYS A 75 29.09 -15.35 -4.83
N CYS A 76 29.27 -14.38 -3.97
CA CYS A 76 28.27 -13.36 -3.65
C CYS A 76 27.88 -12.57 -4.90
N GLU A 77 28.82 -12.09 -5.70
CA GLU A 77 28.52 -11.37 -6.95
C GLU A 77 27.77 -12.23 -7.97
N LYS A 78 28.18 -13.50 -8.12
CA LYS A 78 27.50 -14.47 -8.98
C LYS A 78 26.06 -14.70 -8.55
N ASN A 79 25.82 -14.86 -7.23
CA ASN A 79 24.48 -15.06 -6.67
C ASN A 79 23.63 -13.81 -6.88
N LEU A 80 24.16 -12.62 -6.72
CA LEU A 80 23.48 -11.35 -6.95
C LEU A 80 22.95 -11.28 -8.40
N GLY A 81 23.79 -11.60 -9.38
CA GLY A 81 23.42 -11.67 -10.79
C GLY A 81 22.35 -12.74 -11.08
N ASN A 82 22.41 -13.90 -10.42
CA ASN A 82 21.43 -14.97 -10.59
C ASN A 82 20.06 -14.60 -9.97
N TYR A 83 20.06 -14.06 -8.76
CA TYR A 83 18.83 -13.66 -8.07
C TYR A 83 18.12 -12.51 -8.77
N ALA A 84 18.87 -11.54 -9.31
CA ALA A 84 18.30 -10.48 -10.15
C ALA A 84 17.59 -11.04 -11.40
N LYS A 85 18.18 -12.05 -12.06
CA LYS A 85 17.53 -12.74 -13.20
C LYS A 85 16.28 -13.53 -12.78
N TYR A 86 16.32 -14.19 -11.63
CA TYR A 86 15.13 -14.90 -11.12
C TYR A 86 14.01 -13.91 -10.81
N LEU A 87 14.32 -12.82 -10.10
CA LEU A 87 13.37 -11.77 -9.77
C LEU A 87 12.69 -11.21 -11.03
N ASP A 88 13.48 -10.85 -12.04
CA ASP A 88 12.98 -10.35 -13.34
C ASP A 88 12.06 -11.37 -14.04
N ASN A 89 12.44 -12.67 -14.03
CA ASN A 89 11.63 -13.71 -14.64
C ASN A 89 10.29 -13.92 -13.92
N TYR A 90 10.26 -13.89 -12.57
CA TYR A 90 9.01 -13.98 -11.81
C TYR A 90 8.12 -12.76 -12.07
N ALA A 91 8.69 -11.55 -12.08
CA ALA A 91 7.95 -10.32 -12.37
C ALA A 91 7.35 -10.30 -13.78
N LYS A 92 8.10 -10.79 -14.79
CA LYS A 92 7.59 -10.94 -16.17
C LYS A 92 6.41 -11.91 -16.25
N VAL A 93 6.51 -13.04 -15.56
CA VAL A 93 5.41 -14.03 -15.53
C VAL A 93 4.19 -13.43 -14.84
N GLN A 94 4.37 -12.73 -13.73
CA GLN A 94 3.27 -12.04 -13.03
C GLN A 94 2.56 -11.06 -13.99
N SER A 95 3.30 -10.20 -14.67
CA SER A 95 2.75 -9.28 -15.66
C SER A 95 1.99 -9.97 -16.79
N ASN A 96 2.51 -11.10 -17.30
CA ASN A 96 1.83 -11.86 -18.36
C ASN A 96 0.50 -12.47 -17.88
N ILE A 97 0.50 -13.05 -16.69
CA ILE A 97 -0.71 -13.64 -16.07
C ILE A 97 -1.78 -12.55 -15.86
N GLU A 98 -1.38 -11.39 -15.38
CA GLU A 98 -2.29 -10.25 -15.17
C GLU A 98 -2.93 -9.77 -16.46
N LYS A 99 -2.14 -9.67 -17.54
CA LYS A 99 -2.67 -9.31 -18.88
C LYS A 99 -3.66 -10.33 -19.41
N MET A 100 -3.43 -11.61 -19.20
CA MET A 100 -4.35 -12.67 -19.63
C MET A 100 -5.65 -12.65 -18.84
N LEU A 101 -5.62 -12.28 -17.58
CA LEU A 101 -6.79 -12.27 -16.72
C LEU A 101 -7.57 -10.94 -16.75
N ALA A 102 -6.94 -9.83 -17.15
CA ALA A 102 -7.55 -8.50 -17.17
C ALA A 102 -8.96 -8.46 -17.81
N PRO A 103 -9.21 -9.12 -18.97
CA PRO A 103 -10.54 -9.12 -19.59
C PRO A 103 -11.62 -9.84 -18.78
N VAL A 104 -11.20 -10.69 -17.81
CA VAL A 104 -12.10 -11.50 -16.96
C VAL A 104 -12.36 -10.81 -15.62
N LEU A 105 -11.48 -9.88 -15.21
CA LEU A 105 -11.50 -9.22 -13.90
C LEU A 105 -12.17 -7.85 -13.89
N SER A 106 -13.05 -7.51 -14.83
CA SER A 106 -13.82 -6.26 -14.72
C SER A 106 -14.73 -6.29 -13.48
N CYS A 107 -14.96 -5.12 -12.86
CA CYS A 107 -15.81 -5.02 -11.68
C CYS A 107 -17.23 -5.53 -11.95
N ASP A 108 -17.77 -5.30 -13.14
CA ASP A 108 -19.09 -5.82 -13.55
C ASP A 108 -19.12 -7.35 -13.54
N LYS A 109 -18.10 -8.00 -14.09
CA LYS A 109 -18.00 -9.46 -14.11
C LYS A 109 -17.84 -10.04 -12.71
N LEU A 110 -17.06 -9.39 -11.85
CA LEU A 110 -16.92 -9.79 -10.45
C LEU A 110 -18.22 -9.58 -9.66
N THR A 111 -18.99 -8.54 -10.00
CA THR A 111 -20.32 -8.34 -9.39
C THR A 111 -21.31 -9.43 -9.81
N MET A 112 -21.24 -9.87 -11.07
CA MET A 112 -22.05 -11.02 -11.54
C MET A 112 -21.60 -12.35 -10.93
N LEU A 113 -20.31 -12.47 -10.59
CA LEU A 113 -19.75 -13.67 -9.98
C LEU A 113 -20.08 -13.77 -8.49
N TYR A 114 -19.88 -12.69 -7.73
CA TYR A 114 -20.09 -12.66 -6.29
C TYR A 114 -21.50 -12.17 -5.94
N THR A 115 -22.47 -13.09 -6.00
CA THR A 115 -23.89 -12.85 -5.70
C THR A 115 -24.24 -13.35 -4.30
N ASP A 116 -25.41 -12.94 -3.78
CA ASP A 116 -25.95 -13.45 -2.52
C ASP A 116 -26.12 -14.97 -2.53
N GLU A 117 -26.51 -15.56 -3.67
CA GLU A 117 -26.70 -17.01 -3.83
C GLU A 117 -25.35 -17.73 -3.66
N ARG A 118 -24.33 -17.33 -4.42
CA ARG A 118 -22.99 -17.92 -4.35
C ARG A 118 -22.32 -17.69 -3.00
N PHE A 119 -22.56 -16.55 -2.38
CA PHE A 119 -22.12 -16.30 -1.01
C PHE A 119 -22.71 -17.29 -0.04
N ASN A 120 -24.02 -17.53 -0.10
CA ASN A 120 -24.69 -18.49 0.81
C ASN A 120 -24.17 -19.91 0.64
N GLU A 121 -23.82 -20.33 -0.57
CA GLU A 121 -23.20 -21.63 -0.86
C GLU A 121 -21.77 -21.73 -0.31
N ASN A 122 -21.02 -20.62 -0.28
CA ASN A 122 -19.57 -20.59 -0.02
C ASN A 122 -19.19 -19.88 1.28
N LYS A 123 -20.11 -19.33 2.07
CA LYS A 123 -19.81 -18.54 3.28
C LYS A 123 -19.02 -19.27 4.37
N THR A 124 -18.91 -20.60 4.30
CA THR A 124 -18.06 -21.43 5.17
C THR A 124 -16.77 -21.90 4.49
N ASN A 125 -16.56 -21.55 3.23
CA ASN A 125 -15.36 -21.89 2.48
C ASN A 125 -14.34 -20.74 2.59
N GLY A 126 -13.42 -20.82 3.56
CA GLY A 126 -12.43 -19.79 3.82
C GLY A 126 -11.53 -19.49 2.61
N LYS A 127 -11.18 -20.52 1.79
CA LYS A 127 -10.38 -20.33 0.58
C LYS A 127 -11.14 -19.50 -0.46
N TRP A 128 -12.38 -19.82 -0.72
CA TRP A 128 -13.23 -19.06 -1.65
C TRP A 128 -13.41 -17.60 -1.20
N LEU A 129 -13.67 -17.39 0.10
CA LEU A 129 -13.81 -16.03 0.66
C LEU A 129 -12.53 -15.21 0.53
N LYS A 130 -11.35 -15.81 0.78
CA LYS A 130 -10.05 -15.14 0.61
C LYS A 130 -9.83 -14.74 -0.84
N THR A 131 -10.07 -15.67 -1.78
CA THR A 131 -9.92 -15.41 -3.21
C THR A 131 -10.87 -14.29 -3.66
N ALA A 132 -12.16 -14.34 -3.24
CA ALA A 132 -13.13 -13.31 -3.59
C ALA A 132 -12.71 -11.92 -3.12
N LEU A 133 -12.27 -11.77 -1.87
CA LEU A 133 -11.80 -10.50 -1.32
C LEU A 133 -10.57 -9.98 -2.07
N ARG A 134 -9.58 -10.85 -2.31
CA ARG A 134 -8.37 -10.47 -3.06
C ARG A 134 -8.69 -10.01 -4.48
N MET A 135 -9.64 -10.68 -5.15
CA MET A 135 -10.08 -10.28 -6.49
C MET A 135 -10.76 -8.92 -6.48
N LEU A 136 -11.57 -8.62 -5.47
CA LEU A 136 -12.25 -7.33 -5.34
C LEU A 136 -11.29 -6.20 -4.96
N GLU A 137 -10.29 -6.47 -4.13
CA GLU A 137 -9.29 -5.51 -3.62
C GLU A 137 -8.13 -5.26 -4.60
N LYS A 138 -8.03 -6.08 -5.66
CA LYS A 138 -6.94 -5.93 -6.63
C LYS A 138 -7.03 -4.58 -7.32
N GLU A 139 -5.96 -3.79 -7.19
CA GLU A 139 -5.81 -2.52 -7.90
C GLU A 139 -5.79 -2.73 -9.41
N ARG A 140 -6.50 -1.88 -10.12
CA ARG A 140 -6.59 -1.82 -11.58
C ARG A 140 -6.36 -0.38 -12.01
N VAL A 141 -5.70 -0.21 -13.14
CA VAL A 141 -5.52 1.11 -13.75
C VAL A 141 -6.57 1.25 -14.83
N ASP A 142 -7.39 2.31 -14.74
CA ASP A 142 -8.38 2.64 -15.78
C ASP A 142 -7.73 3.27 -17.00
N GLU A 143 -8.52 3.56 -18.04
CA GLU A 143 -8.06 4.17 -19.30
C GLU A 143 -7.46 5.56 -19.09
N ASP A 144 -7.85 6.25 -18.02
CA ASP A 144 -7.36 7.58 -17.63
C ASP A 144 -6.11 7.53 -16.74
N GLY A 145 -5.63 6.31 -16.38
CA GLY A 145 -4.45 6.09 -15.55
C GLY A 145 -4.72 6.20 -14.05
N ASN A 146 -5.99 6.21 -13.61
CA ASN A 146 -6.33 6.21 -12.18
C ASN A 146 -6.34 4.80 -11.64
N SER A 147 -5.78 4.61 -10.44
CA SER A 147 -5.87 3.34 -9.72
C SER A 147 -7.23 3.22 -9.04
N THR A 148 -7.92 2.11 -9.30
CA THR A 148 -9.20 1.75 -8.69
C THR A 148 -9.25 0.26 -8.37
N ASP A 149 -10.14 -0.14 -7.48
CA ASP A 149 -10.47 -1.54 -7.20
C ASP A 149 -11.99 -1.74 -7.23
N CYS A 150 -12.44 -3.00 -7.20
CA CYS A 150 -13.86 -3.34 -7.26
C CYS A 150 -14.53 -3.45 -5.90
N SER A 151 -13.78 -3.29 -4.82
CA SER A 151 -14.31 -3.46 -3.47
C SER A 151 -15.33 -2.38 -3.07
N GLU A 152 -15.21 -1.18 -3.69
CA GLU A 152 -16.15 -0.09 -3.45
C GLU A 152 -17.50 -0.29 -4.16
N SER A 153 -17.46 -0.80 -5.38
CA SER A 153 -18.66 -0.99 -6.21
C SER A 153 -19.37 -2.32 -5.97
N ASN A 154 -18.72 -3.29 -5.34
CA ASN A 154 -19.30 -4.62 -5.15
C ASN A 154 -20.12 -4.72 -3.84
N PRO A 155 -21.44 -4.99 -3.90
CA PRO A 155 -22.31 -5.03 -2.73
C PRO A 155 -21.98 -6.19 -1.77
N MET A 156 -21.29 -7.22 -2.25
CA MET A 156 -20.95 -8.40 -1.44
C MET A 156 -19.69 -8.23 -0.62
N TYR A 157 -18.83 -7.21 -0.91
CA TYR A 157 -17.53 -7.06 -0.30
C TYR A 157 -17.57 -7.14 1.24
N ASN A 158 -18.46 -6.39 1.88
CA ASN A 158 -18.55 -6.38 3.34
C ASN A 158 -18.99 -7.75 3.91
N LYS A 159 -19.97 -8.40 3.27
CA LYS A 159 -20.45 -9.74 3.70
C LYS A 159 -19.33 -10.79 3.58
N LEU A 160 -18.53 -10.73 2.51
CA LEU A 160 -17.39 -11.61 2.30
C LEU A 160 -16.32 -11.40 3.38
N ALA A 161 -16.00 -10.14 3.68
CA ALA A 161 -15.01 -9.79 4.70
C ALA A 161 -15.43 -10.22 6.10
N GLU A 162 -16.67 -9.94 6.48
CA GLU A 162 -17.21 -10.33 7.79
C GLU A 162 -17.29 -11.87 7.93
N ALA A 163 -17.73 -12.59 6.89
CA ALA A 163 -17.79 -14.06 6.91
C ALA A 163 -16.38 -14.66 7.06
N LEU A 164 -15.40 -14.15 6.31
CA LEU A 164 -14.02 -14.63 6.43
C LEU A 164 -13.46 -14.37 7.83
N TYR A 165 -13.70 -13.17 8.38
CA TYR A 165 -13.22 -12.83 9.72
C TYR A 165 -13.82 -13.71 10.82
N GLN A 166 -15.09 -14.11 10.69
CA GLN A 166 -15.74 -15.02 11.63
C GLN A 166 -15.20 -16.46 11.55
N LEU A 167 -14.83 -16.91 10.36
CA LEU A 167 -14.27 -18.24 10.16
C LEU A 167 -12.80 -18.31 10.57
N GLU A 168 -12.03 -17.32 10.18
CA GLU A 168 -10.58 -17.30 10.28
C GLU A 168 -10.10 -15.86 10.42
N PRO A 169 -9.96 -15.36 11.67
CA PRO A 169 -9.36 -14.05 11.90
C PRO A 169 -7.96 -14.00 11.24
N SER A 170 -7.82 -13.17 10.23
CA SER A 170 -6.59 -13.00 9.45
C SER A 170 -6.33 -11.53 9.16
N ALA A 171 -5.07 -11.20 8.85
CA ALA A 171 -4.69 -9.84 8.47
C ALA A 171 -5.55 -9.33 7.31
N GLN A 172 -5.76 -10.16 6.28
CA GLN A 172 -6.59 -9.81 5.13
C GLN A 172 -8.04 -9.53 5.52
N ALA A 173 -8.68 -10.43 6.27
CA ALA A 173 -10.08 -10.24 6.66
C ALA A 173 -10.27 -8.99 7.53
N ALA A 174 -9.37 -8.75 8.49
CA ALA A 174 -9.38 -7.55 9.31
C ALA A 174 -9.19 -6.29 8.44
N ARG A 175 -8.23 -6.31 7.51
CA ARG A 175 -7.98 -5.21 6.56
C ARG A 175 -9.23 -4.88 5.74
N SER A 176 -9.89 -5.89 5.19
CA SER A 176 -11.09 -5.70 4.37
C SER A 176 -12.22 -5.02 5.13
N ILE A 177 -12.46 -5.43 6.40
CA ILE A 177 -13.43 -4.74 7.27
C ILE A 177 -12.97 -3.30 7.57
N GLY A 178 -11.68 -3.11 7.83
CA GLY A 178 -11.08 -1.78 8.06
C GLY A 178 -11.28 -0.83 6.88
N ILE A 179 -11.11 -1.33 5.64
CA ILE A 179 -11.34 -0.59 4.40
C ILE A 179 -12.82 -0.20 4.26
N ASP A 180 -13.74 -1.15 4.43
CA ASP A 180 -15.18 -0.88 4.35
C ASP A 180 -15.61 0.17 5.38
N ALA A 181 -15.17 0.03 6.63
CA ALA A 181 -15.43 1.00 7.67
C ALA A 181 -14.86 2.40 7.34
N LEU A 182 -13.67 2.47 6.72
CA LEU A 182 -13.06 3.73 6.31
C LEU A 182 -13.90 4.44 5.25
N ARG A 183 -14.43 3.71 4.26
CA ARG A 183 -15.33 4.26 3.24
C ARG A 183 -16.63 4.79 3.85
N LYS A 184 -17.20 4.05 4.79
CA LYS A 184 -18.40 4.47 5.54
C LYS A 184 -18.12 5.61 6.53
N LYS A 185 -16.87 6.11 6.63
CA LYS A 185 -16.41 7.10 7.59
C LYS A 185 -16.56 6.67 9.06
N GLU A 186 -16.66 5.36 9.29
CA GLU A 186 -16.66 4.73 10.61
C GLU A 186 -15.22 4.63 11.14
N TYR A 187 -14.57 5.78 11.32
CA TYR A 187 -13.12 5.87 11.55
C TYR A 187 -12.64 5.07 12.75
N SER A 188 -13.40 5.05 13.85
CA SER A 188 -13.03 4.27 15.05
C SER A 188 -13.05 2.76 14.78
N LYS A 189 -14.05 2.25 14.04
CA LYS A 189 -14.14 0.86 13.61
C LYS A 189 -12.99 0.52 12.67
N SER A 190 -12.73 1.40 11.71
CA SER A 190 -11.63 1.25 10.75
C SER A 190 -10.27 1.12 11.46
N ILE A 191 -9.97 2.01 12.42
CA ILE A 191 -8.73 1.97 13.22
C ILE A 191 -8.61 0.63 13.92
N LYS A 192 -9.66 0.18 14.62
CA LYS A 192 -9.65 -1.10 15.34
C LYS A 192 -9.23 -2.26 14.43
N TYR A 193 -9.87 -2.37 13.26
CA TYR A 193 -9.61 -3.50 12.35
C TYR A 193 -8.28 -3.40 11.62
N PHE A 194 -7.81 -2.20 11.28
CA PHE A 194 -6.44 -2.03 10.77
C PHE A 194 -5.37 -2.33 11.83
N GLU A 195 -5.61 -2.00 13.11
CA GLU A 195 -4.69 -2.38 14.19
C GLU A 195 -4.60 -3.91 14.36
N GLU A 196 -5.72 -4.62 14.20
CA GLU A 196 -5.72 -6.08 14.17
C GLU A 196 -4.97 -6.63 12.96
N SER A 197 -5.21 -6.05 11.78
CA SER A 197 -4.45 -6.40 10.57
C SER A 197 -2.96 -6.21 10.76
N VAL A 198 -2.51 -5.07 11.30
CA VAL A 198 -1.10 -4.77 11.58
C VAL A 198 -0.45 -5.78 12.54
N LYS A 199 -1.21 -6.33 13.50
CA LYS A 199 -0.70 -7.36 14.42
C LYS A 199 -0.48 -8.70 13.72
N LEU A 200 -1.37 -9.06 12.79
CA LEU A 200 -1.40 -10.35 12.10
C LEU A 200 -0.57 -10.36 10.81
N GLU A 201 -0.26 -9.19 10.26
CA GLU A 201 0.48 -9.06 9.00
C GLU A 201 1.99 -9.28 9.23
N GLU A 202 2.62 -10.03 8.35
CA GLU A 202 4.07 -10.29 8.40
C GLU A 202 4.84 -9.43 7.38
N ASP A 203 4.26 -9.14 6.20
CA ASP A 203 4.91 -8.29 5.19
C ASP A 203 4.96 -6.83 5.67
N PRO A 204 6.17 -6.26 5.90
CA PRO A 204 6.32 -4.90 6.38
C PRO A 204 5.76 -3.85 5.40
N ARG A 205 5.71 -4.14 4.09
CA ARG A 205 5.16 -3.22 3.09
C ARG A 205 3.64 -3.16 3.17
N VAL A 206 3.00 -4.31 3.38
CA VAL A 206 1.55 -4.38 3.59
C VAL A 206 1.19 -3.76 4.93
N LYS A 207 1.96 -4.07 5.98
CA LYS A 207 1.83 -3.43 7.29
C LYS A 207 1.95 -1.91 7.22
N ALA A 208 2.87 -1.38 6.41
CA ALA A 208 3.01 0.06 6.19
C ALA A 208 1.73 0.70 5.61
N LYS A 209 1.09 0.03 4.64
CA LYS A 209 -0.17 0.50 4.05
C LYS A 209 -1.30 0.57 5.09
N ASP A 210 -1.43 -0.45 5.93
CA ASP A 210 -2.44 -0.48 7.00
C ASP A 210 -2.19 0.62 8.04
N LEU A 211 -0.93 0.80 8.48
CA LEU A 211 -0.52 1.88 9.38
C LEU A 211 -0.85 3.26 8.81
N LEU A 212 -0.68 3.45 7.50
CA LEU A 212 -1.02 4.71 6.83
C LEU A 212 -2.54 4.95 6.79
N LYS A 213 -3.35 3.91 6.64
CA LYS A 213 -4.82 3.99 6.74
C LYS A 213 -5.26 4.39 8.17
N ILE A 214 -4.59 3.86 9.20
CA ILE A 214 -4.82 4.28 10.58
C ILE A 214 -4.48 5.76 10.75
N ALA A 215 -3.33 6.21 10.23
CA ALA A 215 -2.94 7.62 10.29
C ALA A 215 -4.01 8.53 9.67
N TYR A 216 -4.51 8.17 8.48
CA TYR A 216 -5.59 8.89 7.82
C TYR A 216 -6.87 8.92 8.67
N ALA A 217 -7.30 7.79 9.21
CA ALA A 217 -8.51 7.73 10.05
C ALA A 217 -8.37 8.57 11.33
N LYS A 218 -7.20 8.54 11.98
CA LYS A 218 -6.86 9.39 13.15
C LYS A 218 -6.87 10.88 12.78
N GLN A 219 -6.35 11.24 11.61
CA GLN A 219 -6.41 12.62 11.09
C GLN A 219 -7.86 13.07 10.91
N LYS A 220 -8.73 12.24 10.35
CA LYS A 220 -10.16 12.55 10.17
C LYS A 220 -10.92 12.71 11.49
N LEU A 221 -10.47 12.06 12.56
CA LEU A 221 -10.99 12.27 13.92
C LEU A 221 -10.38 13.48 14.63
N GLY A 222 -9.46 14.22 13.99
CA GLY A 222 -8.77 15.35 14.62
C GLY A 222 -7.63 14.95 15.58
N ASN A 223 -7.33 13.66 15.71
CA ASN A 223 -6.28 13.15 16.57
C ASN A 223 -4.90 13.25 15.87
N LEU A 224 -4.46 14.48 15.60
CA LEU A 224 -3.32 14.77 14.73
C LEU A 224 -1.99 14.24 15.27
N SER A 225 -1.78 14.26 16.59
CA SER A 225 -0.57 13.70 17.23
C SER A 225 -0.45 12.18 17.01
N ASP A 226 -1.57 11.46 17.21
CA ASP A 226 -1.60 10.02 16.94
C ASP A 226 -1.43 9.73 15.45
N ALA A 227 -2.09 10.51 14.59
CA ALA A 227 -1.97 10.41 13.14
C ALA A 227 -0.50 10.53 12.69
N LYS A 228 0.25 11.52 13.21
CA LYS A 228 1.69 11.67 13.01
C LYS A 228 2.44 10.38 13.40
N THR A 229 2.13 9.85 14.58
CA THR A 229 2.78 8.64 15.09
C THR A 229 2.60 7.45 14.15
N TYR A 230 1.38 7.23 13.65
CA TYR A 230 1.10 6.14 12.72
C TYR A 230 1.71 6.38 11.33
N ALA A 231 1.73 7.60 10.83
CA ALA A 231 2.41 7.94 9.58
C ALA A 231 3.92 7.66 9.67
N LEU A 232 4.57 8.00 10.78
CA LEU A 232 5.99 7.68 11.01
C LEU A 232 6.24 6.19 11.16
N LYS A 233 5.33 5.42 11.79
CA LYS A 233 5.42 3.96 11.82
C LYS A 233 5.31 3.35 10.42
N ALA A 234 4.43 3.88 9.56
CA ALA A 234 4.32 3.47 8.17
C ALA A 234 5.62 3.74 7.40
N ALA A 235 6.20 4.93 7.54
CA ALA A 235 7.49 5.29 6.94
C ALA A 235 8.65 4.39 7.41
N ALA A 236 8.66 4.02 8.69
CA ALA A 236 9.67 3.11 9.24
C ALA A 236 9.54 1.68 8.70
N ALA A 237 8.31 1.21 8.46
CA ALA A 237 8.03 -0.11 7.91
C ALA A 237 8.36 -0.22 6.42
N ASN A 238 8.28 0.89 5.66
CA ASN A 238 8.70 0.95 4.25
C ASN A 238 9.45 2.27 3.98
N LYS A 239 10.77 2.23 4.06
CA LYS A 239 11.64 3.41 4.04
C LYS A 239 11.73 4.11 2.68
N THR A 240 11.42 3.42 1.59
CA THR A 240 11.46 3.97 0.22
C THR A 240 10.11 4.47 -0.27
N TRP A 241 9.07 4.37 0.53
CA TRP A 241 7.72 4.77 0.18
C TRP A 241 7.44 6.22 0.59
N GLY A 242 7.11 7.07 -0.37
CA GLY A 242 6.91 8.52 -0.16
C GLY A 242 5.56 8.90 0.45
N ASP A 243 4.49 8.10 0.24
CA ASP A 243 3.14 8.45 0.70
C ASP A 243 3.02 8.71 2.21
N PRO A 244 3.72 8.01 3.13
CA PRO A 244 3.70 8.35 4.55
C PRO A 244 4.11 9.80 4.84
N TYR A 245 5.07 10.34 4.09
CA TYR A 245 5.52 11.72 4.22
C TYR A 245 4.55 12.72 3.57
N ILE A 246 3.84 12.30 2.49
CA ILE A 246 2.72 13.08 1.94
C ILE A 246 1.61 13.22 2.98
N VAL A 247 1.20 12.11 3.62
CA VAL A 247 0.18 12.12 4.67
C VAL A 247 0.65 12.94 5.88
N LEU A 248 1.92 12.79 6.29
CA LEU A 248 2.50 13.58 7.38
C LEU A 248 2.44 15.07 7.09
N ALA A 249 2.71 15.49 5.86
CA ALA A 249 2.60 16.88 5.43
C ALA A 249 1.15 17.41 5.54
N THR A 250 0.16 16.60 5.16
CA THR A 250 -1.26 16.99 5.30
C THR A 250 -1.68 17.08 6.78
N ILE A 251 -1.19 16.17 7.63
CA ILE A 251 -1.42 16.21 9.07
C ILE A 251 -0.85 17.50 9.69
N TYR A 252 0.35 17.94 9.25
CA TYR A 252 0.94 19.19 9.71
C TYR A 252 0.15 20.40 9.22
N ALA A 253 -0.29 20.40 7.97
CA ALA A 253 -1.13 21.46 7.43
C ALA A 253 -2.47 21.58 8.19
N ASP A 254 -3.08 20.47 8.60
CA ASP A 254 -4.32 20.48 9.40
C ASP A 254 -4.12 21.07 10.82
N ALA A 255 -2.88 21.17 11.29
CA ALA A 255 -2.55 21.84 12.56
C ALA A 255 -2.45 23.37 12.43
N ALA A 256 -2.59 23.92 11.23
CA ALA A 256 -2.56 25.35 11.01
C ALA A 256 -3.61 26.06 11.87
N GLY A 257 -3.21 27.15 12.47
CA GLY A 257 -4.08 27.91 13.39
C GLY A 257 -4.17 27.36 14.81
N THR A 258 -3.69 26.15 15.09
CA THR A 258 -3.75 25.53 16.43
C THR A 258 -2.37 25.36 17.09
N CYS A 259 -1.30 25.53 16.34
CA CYS A 259 0.08 25.34 16.81
C CYS A 259 0.79 26.65 17.18
N GLY A 260 0.15 27.50 17.93
CA GLY A 260 0.74 28.75 18.45
C GLY A 260 -0.25 29.90 18.52
N ASP A 261 0.21 31.03 19.00
CA ASP A 261 -0.65 32.17 19.32
C ASP A 261 -0.58 33.27 18.26
N ASP A 262 0.57 33.51 17.65
CA ASP A 262 0.75 34.52 16.62
C ASP A 262 0.63 33.95 15.18
N ALA A 263 0.57 34.85 14.21
CA ALA A 263 0.39 34.48 12.79
C ALA A 263 1.55 33.65 12.24
N ILE A 264 2.78 33.80 12.73
CA ILE A 264 3.93 32.99 12.29
C ILE A 264 3.85 31.61 12.89
N GLN A 265 3.64 31.51 14.20
CA GLN A 265 3.51 30.24 14.89
C GLN A 265 2.42 29.37 14.27
N LYS A 266 1.24 29.96 14.01
CA LYS A 266 0.09 29.29 13.39
C LYS A 266 0.40 28.73 12.00
N ASN A 267 1.20 29.45 11.21
CA ASN A 267 1.50 29.11 9.81
C ASN A 267 2.86 28.43 9.62
N ALA A 268 3.71 28.37 10.65
CA ALA A 268 5.01 27.69 10.60
C ALA A 268 4.91 26.20 10.26
N VAL A 269 3.75 25.57 10.52
CA VAL A 269 3.45 24.19 10.18
C VAL A 269 3.58 23.90 8.68
N TYR A 270 3.37 24.91 7.81
CA TYR A 270 3.52 24.76 6.37
C TYR A 270 5.00 24.62 5.94
N TRP A 271 5.95 25.19 6.68
CA TRP A 271 7.37 24.94 6.44
C TRP A 271 7.68 23.46 6.69
N ALA A 272 7.20 22.89 7.82
CA ALA A 272 7.38 21.46 8.10
C ALA A 272 6.66 20.59 7.07
N ALA A 273 5.45 20.96 6.66
CA ALA A 273 4.70 20.23 5.64
C ALA A 273 5.48 20.18 4.30
N ILE A 274 6.00 21.32 3.84
CA ILE A 274 6.79 21.39 2.59
C ILE A 274 8.09 20.59 2.72
N ASP A 275 8.73 20.61 3.88
CA ASP A 275 9.93 19.82 4.15
C ASP A 275 9.65 18.32 3.97
N LYS A 276 8.53 17.81 4.54
CA LYS A 276 8.12 16.42 4.36
C LYS A 276 7.79 16.08 2.89
N LEU A 277 7.15 17.00 2.16
CA LEU A 277 6.87 16.81 0.73
C LEU A 277 8.14 16.76 -0.12
N ASN A 278 9.13 17.61 0.17
CA ASN A 278 10.42 17.57 -0.51
C ASN A 278 11.17 16.27 -0.19
N TYR A 279 11.13 15.82 1.06
CA TYR A 279 11.73 14.54 1.45
C TYR A 279 11.01 13.37 0.75
N ALA A 280 9.67 13.36 0.71
CA ALA A 280 8.91 12.34 -0.02
C ALA A 280 9.39 12.17 -1.47
N LYS A 281 9.55 13.29 -2.19
CA LYS A 281 10.06 13.29 -3.58
C LYS A 281 11.50 12.78 -3.71
N SER A 282 12.32 12.99 -2.70
CA SER A 282 13.72 12.56 -2.75
C SER A 282 13.90 11.06 -2.61
N ILE A 283 12.95 10.38 -1.96
CA ILE A 283 13.00 8.93 -1.72
C ILE A 283 12.09 8.12 -2.66
N ASP A 284 11.09 8.78 -3.27
CA ASP A 284 10.06 8.14 -4.09
C ASP A 284 9.65 9.07 -5.23
N ALA A 285 10.07 8.75 -6.45
CA ALA A 285 9.76 9.54 -7.63
C ALA A 285 8.26 9.51 -8.01
N GLU A 286 7.54 8.44 -7.64
CA GLU A 286 6.13 8.26 -8.00
C GLU A 286 5.23 9.31 -7.34
N VAL A 287 5.60 9.79 -6.15
CA VAL A 287 4.81 10.80 -5.42
C VAL A 287 5.11 12.25 -5.86
N THR A 288 6.05 12.47 -6.80
CA THR A 288 6.53 13.81 -7.19
C THR A 288 5.39 14.74 -7.61
N ASN A 289 4.48 14.28 -8.46
CA ASN A 289 3.37 15.10 -8.95
C ASN A 289 2.41 15.49 -7.83
N LYS A 290 2.08 14.55 -6.95
CA LYS A 290 1.23 14.76 -5.77
C LYS A 290 1.86 15.74 -4.79
N ALA A 291 3.16 15.56 -4.51
CA ALA A 291 3.92 16.44 -3.63
C ALA A 291 3.99 17.88 -4.19
N ASN A 292 4.27 18.04 -5.49
CA ASN A 292 4.35 19.37 -6.11
C ASN A 292 3.02 20.12 -6.07
N LYS A 293 1.89 19.43 -6.27
CA LYS A 293 0.54 20.05 -6.13
C LYS A 293 0.31 20.57 -4.70
N LEU A 294 0.68 19.78 -3.68
CA LEU A 294 0.55 20.20 -2.28
C LEU A 294 1.51 21.34 -1.91
N ILE A 295 2.77 21.29 -2.39
CA ILE A 295 3.73 22.37 -2.18
C ILE A 295 3.18 23.68 -2.76
N ALA A 296 2.63 23.66 -3.98
CA ALA A 296 2.04 24.85 -4.59
C ALA A 296 0.88 25.40 -3.77
N ALA A 297 0.01 24.54 -3.23
CA ALA A 297 -1.09 24.94 -2.37
C ALA A 297 -0.59 25.55 -1.04
N TYR A 298 0.43 24.97 -0.42
CA TYR A 298 0.93 25.41 0.89
C TYR A 298 1.79 26.66 0.81
N LYS A 299 2.42 26.97 -0.31
CA LYS A 299 3.19 28.20 -0.53
C LYS A 299 2.39 29.47 -0.25
N GLY A 300 1.12 29.48 -0.63
CA GLY A 300 0.23 30.62 -0.38
C GLY A 300 -0.12 30.85 1.11
N ALA A 301 0.09 29.83 1.96
CA ALA A 301 -0.22 29.88 3.39
C ALA A 301 1.02 30.12 4.28
N ILE A 302 2.21 30.12 3.69
CA ILE A 302 3.46 30.41 4.41
C ILE A 302 3.44 31.87 4.92
N PRO A 303 4.02 32.14 6.10
CA PRO A 303 4.18 33.50 6.61
C PRO A 303 4.88 34.39 5.59
N GLN A 304 4.34 35.61 5.38
CA GLN A 304 4.96 36.54 4.44
C GLN A 304 6.27 37.10 5.00
N LYS A 305 7.20 37.43 4.11
CA LYS A 305 8.53 37.96 4.45
C LYS A 305 8.44 39.25 5.30
N SER A 306 7.48 40.13 4.98
CA SER A 306 7.24 41.34 5.75
C SER A 306 6.84 41.05 7.20
N THR A 307 5.99 40.04 7.42
CA THR A 307 5.56 39.63 8.76
C THR A 307 6.72 39.01 9.54
N GLY A 308 7.55 38.16 8.88
CA GLY A 308 8.75 37.59 9.49
C GLY A 308 9.76 38.64 9.92
N PHE A 309 10.02 39.59 9.05
CA PHE A 309 10.96 40.68 9.30
C PHE A 309 10.51 41.59 10.49
N ALA A 310 9.21 41.86 10.61
CA ALA A 310 8.66 42.70 11.69
C ALA A 310 8.90 42.10 13.08
N ILE A 311 9.09 40.80 13.19
CA ILE A 311 9.32 40.09 14.47
C ILE A 311 10.73 39.47 14.56
N GLY A 312 11.62 39.88 13.65
CA GLY A 312 13.05 39.54 13.73
C GLY A 312 13.51 38.23 13.07
N TYR A 313 12.65 37.52 12.35
CA TYR A 313 13.03 36.30 11.62
C TYR A 313 13.55 36.63 10.22
N LYS A 314 14.60 35.87 9.82
CA LYS A 314 15.22 35.99 8.50
C LYS A 314 15.10 34.67 7.75
N GLU A 315 15.10 34.76 6.43
CA GLU A 315 15.18 33.58 5.58
C GLU A 315 16.49 32.82 5.87
N GLY A 316 16.36 31.49 6.01
CA GLY A 316 17.48 30.62 6.38
C GLY A 316 17.63 30.39 7.89
N ASP A 317 16.96 31.17 8.74
CA ASP A 317 16.98 30.95 10.19
C ASP A 317 16.30 29.60 10.53
N LYS A 318 16.74 29.00 11.64
CA LYS A 318 16.09 27.81 12.19
C LYS A 318 14.92 28.24 13.09
N TYR A 319 13.76 27.66 12.84
CA TYR A 319 12.56 27.86 13.64
C TYR A 319 12.09 26.54 14.24
N ARG A 320 11.86 26.50 15.55
CA ARG A 320 11.29 25.32 16.22
C ARG A 320 9.78 25.48 16.31
N ILE A 321 9.07 24.63 15.61
CA ILE A 321 7.62 24.50 15.73
C ILE A 321 7.35 23.82 17.07
N GLY A 322 6.63 24.51 17.95
CA GLY A 322 6.18 23.98 19.22
C GLY A 322 5.07 22.93 19.06
N CYS A 323 4.12 22.94 19.96
CA CYS A 323 3.00 22.00 20.00
C CYS A 323 3.44 20.52 19.89
N TRP A 324 2.51 19.65 19.49
CA TRP A 324 2.76 18.23 19.27
C TRP A 324 3.64 17.93 18.03
N ILE A 325 3.81 18.90 17.11
CA ILE A 325 4.67 18.75 15.94
C ILE A 325 6.14 18.65 16.36
N ASN A 326 6.61 19.55 17.20
CA ASN A 326 7.93 19.52 17.82
C ASN A 326 9.09 19.25 16.84
N GLU A 327 9.11 19.96 15.71
CA GLU A 327 10.16 19.86 14.69
C GLU A 327 10.87 21.22 14.50
N THR A 328 12.12 21.16 14.06
CA THR A 328 12.89 22.34 13.67
C THR A 328 12.95 22.41 12.16
N VAL A 329 12.58 23.53 11.60
CA VAL A 329 12.55 23.80 10.15
C VAL A 329 13.41 24.99 9.80
N VAL A 330 13.74 25.13 8.51
CA VAL A 330 14.40 26.32 7.98
C VAL A 330 13.32 27.27 7.45
N ILE A 331 13.38 28.53 7.83
CA ILE A 331 12.46 29.57 7.37
C ILE A 331 12.71 29.84 5.88
N ILE A 332 11.66 29.72 5.09
CA ILE A 332 11.64 30.05 3.67
C ILE A 332 10.45 30.95 3.42
N PHE A 333 10.65 32.08 2.75
CA PHE A 333 9.59 32.98 2.30
C PHE A 333 9.42 32.85 0.78
N TYR A 334 8.20 32.93 0.29
CA TYR A 334 7.88 32.86 -1.14
C TYR A 334 7.20 34.14 -1.61
#